data_5ce6c8dc3e98ebe575652f7ec282bcb9
#
_entry.id   5ce6c8dc3e98ebe575652f7ec282bcb9
#
_cell.length_a   1.000
_cell.length_b   1.000
_cell.length_c   1.000
_cell.angle_alpha   90.00
_cell.angle_beta   90.00
_cell.angle_gamma   90.00
#
_symmetry.space_group_name_H-M   'P 1'
#
loop_
_entity.id
_entity.type
_entity.pdbx_description
1 polymer ?
#
loop_
_entity_poly.entity_id
_entity_poly.type
_entity_poly.pdbx_seq_one_letter_code
_entity_poly.pdbx_strand_id
1 'polypeptide(L)'
;MIDPIDGTRSFVIGNPTWSNLISLNFKGNPVVGLANFPILNKYYLNFDNKNSFVFEQGKKRKIFVSKNVPFSKIKVSGAFHGAVSLKQQMKIPKVLKLMQFPTADALSYSHFCEGKIDVVFQTTNKIWDIHPLMPIIKAAGGVVTTWDNRDAVNAGNILVSANQLIHNKMLKLLKPVSK
;
A
#
# COMPACT_ATOMS: atom_id res chain seq x y z
N MET A 1 7.68 -9.82 13.00
CA MET A 1 6.26 -10.08 12.67
C MET A 1 6.22 -10.71 11.30
N ILE A 2 5.33 -11.66 11.07
CA ILE A 2 5.24 -12.40 9.79
C ILE A 2 3.77 -12.55 9.43
N ASP A 3 3.42 -12.26 8.17
CA ASP A 3 2.22 -12.79 7.51
C ASP A 3 2.67 -13.84 6.50
N PRO A 4 2.37 -15.12 6.73
CA PRO A 4 2.84 -16.18 5.85
C PRO A 4 2.14 -16.21 4.49
N ILE A 5 0.88 -15.74 4.39
CA ILE A 5 0.10 -15.69 3.14
C ILE A 5 -0.81 -14.46 3.16
N ASP A 6 -0.24 -13.31 2.82
CA ASP A 6 -1.02 -12.10 2.51
C ASP A 6 -1.72 -12.27 1.15
N GLY A 7 -2.92 -11.73 1.03
CA GLY A 7 -3.74 -11.96 -0.16
C GLY A 7 -4.35 -13.36 -0.18
N THR A 8 -4.83 -13.87 0.96
CA THR A 8 -5.41 -15.22 1.09
C THR A 8 -6.50 -15.51 0.05
N ARG A 9 -7.29 -14.51 -0.35
CA ARG A 9 -8.30 -14.68 -1.42
C ARG A 9 -7.65 -14.98 -2.77
N SER A 10 -6.57 -14.29 -3.10
CA SER A 10 -5.77 -14.56 -4.30
C SER A 10 -5.16 -15.96 -4.26
N PHE A 11 -4.61 -16.36 -3.10
CA PHE A 11 -4.06 -17.69 -2.90
C PHE A 11 -5.09 -18.80 -3.14
N VAL A 12 -6.30 -18.67 -2.55
CA VAL A 12 -7.38 -19.69 -2.65
C VAL A 12 -7.86 -19.90 -4.08
N ILE A 13 -7.88 -18.85 -4.91
CA ILE A 13 -8.33 -18.96 -6.32
C ILE A 13 -7.17 -19.21 -7.30
N GLY A 14 -5.94 -19.45 -6.80
CA GLY A 14 -4.77 -19.70 -7.64
C GLY A 14 -4.21 -18.46 -8.35
N ASN A 15 -4.57 -17.25 -7.91
CA ASN A 15 -4.01 -16.02 -8.46
C ASN A 15 -2.57 -15.83 -7.95
N PRO A 16 -1.58 -15.51 -8.80
CA PRO A 16 -0.16 -15.43 -8.44
C PRO A 16 0.22 -14.19 -7.60
N THR A 17 -0.73 -13.37 -7.15
CA THR A 17 -0.47 -12.08 -6.50
C THR A 17 -0.34 -12.14 -4.97
N TRP A 18 -0.49 -13.33 -4.36
CA TRP A 18 -0.28 -13.51 -2.92
C TRP A 18 1.19 -13.35 -2.53
N SER A 19 1.45 -13.03 -1.26
CA SER A 19 2.79 -12.72 -0.78
C SER A 19 3.07 -13.27 0.62
N ASN A 20 4.38 -13.38 0.95
CA ASN A 20 4.85 -13.51 2.32
C ASN A 20 5.32 -12.13 2.78
N LEU A 21 4.87 -11.68 3.93
CA LEU A 21 5.25 -10.38 4.49
C LEU A 21 6.02 -10.57 5.79
N ILE A 22 7.17 -9.90 5.92
CA ILE A 22 8.02 -9.98 7.11
C ILE A 22 8.41 -8.56 7.54
N SER A 23 8.30 -8.26 8.84
CA SER A 23 8.85 -7.02 9.40
C SER A 23 9.71 -7.28 10.62
N LEU A 24 10.83 -6.57 10.69
CA LEU A 24 11.58 -6.36 11.92
C LEU A 24 11.03 -5.09 12.58
N ASN A 25 10.59 -5.23 13.83
CA ASN A 25 10.05 -4.11 14.61
C ASN A 25 10.99 -3.77 15.77
N PHE A 26 11.21 -2.49 15.99
CA PHE A 26 11.96 -2.00 17.15
C PHE A 26 11.06 -1.06 17.96
N LYS A 27 10.86 -1.36 19.25
CA LYS A 27 9.97 -0.60 20.15
C LYS A 27 8.59 -0.36 19.55
N GLY A 28 8.00 -1.41 18.96
CA GLY A 28 6.66 -1.36 18.34
C GLY A 28 6.59 -0.76 16.92
N ASN A 29 7.68 -0.17 16.42
CA ASN A 29 7.73 0.45 15.11
C ASN A 29 8.44 -0.44 14.09
N PRO A 30 7.89 -0.62 12.86
CA PRO A 30 8.56 -1.36 11.81
C PRO A 30 9.77 -0.58 11.27
N VAL A 31 10.94 -1.23 11.25
CA VAL A 31 12.21 -0.64 10.79
C VAL A 31 12.75 -1.30 9.52
N VAL A 32 12.52 -2.61 9.36
CA VAL A 32 12.82 -3.33 8.11
C VAL A 32 11.57 -4.08 7.68
N GLY A 33 11.29 -4.05 6.39
CA GLY A 33 10.18 -4.77 5.78
C GLY A 33 10.61 -5.55 4.56
N LEU A 34 10.05 -6.74 4.41
CA LEU A 34 10.16 -7.59 3.23
C LEU A 34 8.76 -7.94 2.75
N ALA A 35 8.54 -7.77 1.44
CA ALA A 35 7.36 -8.28 0.73
C ALA A 35 7.84 -9.21 -0.38
N ASN A 36 7.62 -10.52 -0.23
CA ASN A 36 8.03 -11.54 -1.18
C ASN A 36 6.82 -12.09 -1.94
N PHE A 37 6.91 -12.12 -3.26
CA PHE A 37 5.91 -12.67 -4.19
C PHE A 37 6.49 -13.92 -4.85
N PRO A 38 6.32 -15.11 -4.27
CA PRO A 38 7.02 -16.32 -4.68
C PRO A 38 6.73 -16.72 -6.13
N ILE A 39 5.47 -16.63 -6.56
CA ILE A 39 5.04 -17.02 -7.90
C ILE A 39 5.58 -16.04 -8.97
N LEU A 40 5.74 -14.78 -8.61
CA LEU A 40 6.30 -13.75 -9.49
C LEU A 40 7.83 -13.73 -9.50
N ASN A 41 8.48 -14.57 -8.66
CA ASN A 41 9.93 -14.56 -8.43
C ASN A 41 10.48 -13.15 -8.19
N LYS A 42 9.83 -12.43 -7.27
CA LYS A 42 10.06 -11.02 -7.02
C LYS A 42 9.90 -10.68 -5.55
N TYR A 43 10.80 -9.87 -4.99
CA TYR A 43 10.63 -9.36 -3.64
C TYR A 43 11.10 -7.92 -3.49
N TYR A 44 10.57 -7.25 -2.46
CA TYR A 44 10.85 -5.87 -2.11
C TYR A 44 11.39 -5.80 -0.69
N LEU A 45 12.39 -4.95 -0.48
CA LEU A 45 13.08 -4.81 0.80
C LEU A 45 13.58 -3.37 0.96
N ASN A 46 13.45 -2.77 2.15
CA ASN A 46 14.22 -1.60 2.50
C ASN A 46 15.51 -2.00 3.24
N PHE A 47 16.62 -1.35 2.94
CA PHE A 47 17.87 -1.52 3.67
C PHE A 47 18.03 -0.53 4.83
N ASP A 48 17.41 0.64 4.68
CA ASP A 48 17.38 1.71 5.67
C ASP A 48 16.14 2.59 5.42
N ASN A 49 16.05 3.73 6.09
CA ASN A 49 14.93 4.65 5.98
C ASN A 49 14.89 5.49 4.67
N LYS A 50 15.88 5.32 3.77
CA LYS A 50 16.02 6.09 2.51
C LYS A 50 16.18 5.19 1.28
N ASN A 51 16.37 3.89 1.47
CA ASN A 51 16.73 2.99 0.38
C ASN A 51 15.84 1.74 0.37
N SER A 52 14.94 1.70 -0.61
CA SER A 52 14.13 0.52 -0.95
C SER A 52 14.52 -0.04 -2.30
N PHE A 53 14.43 -1.34 -2.43
CA PHE A 53 14.82 -2.09 -3.62
C PHE A 53 13.80 -3.14 -3.99
N VAL A 54 13.70 -3.41 -5.28
CA VAL A 54 13.09 -4.61 -5.83
C VAL A 54 14.18 -5.54 -6.34
N PHE A 55 13.99 -6.83 -6.08
CA PHE A 55 14.78 -7.92 -6.60
C PHE A 55 13.89 -8.76 -7.50
N GLU A 56 14.26 -8.88 -8.76
CA GLU A 56 13.48 -9.57 -9.79
C GLU A 56 14.44 -10.21 -10.80
N GLN A 57 14.27 -11.51 -11.05
CA GLN A 57 15.11 -12.26 -12.00
C GLN A 57 16.62 -12.11 -11.74
N GLY A 58 17.04 -12.17 -10.48
CA GLY A 58 18.45 -12.01 -10.08
C GLY A 58 18.99 -10.57 -10.13
N LYS A 59 18.18 -9.60 -10.55
CA LYS A 59 18.59 -8.18 -10.64
C LYS A 59 18.06 -7.40 -9.45
N LYS A 60 18.90 -6.51 -8.92
CA LYS A 60 18.54 -5.54 -7.87
C LYS A 60 18.34 -4.18 -8.50
N ARG A 61 17.23 -3.51 -8.18
CA ARG A 61 16.94 -2.15 -8.64
C ARG A 61 16.40 -1.31 -7.48
N LYS A 62 16.95 -0.11 -7.28
CA LYS A 62 16.39 0.87 -6.34
C LYS A 62 15.05 1.37 -6.85
N ILE A 63 14.09 1.51 -5.94
CA ILE A 63 12.72 1.92 -6.28
C ILE A 63 12.37 3.25 -5.62
N PHE A 64 11.49 3.98 -6.30
CA PHE A 64 10.97 5.28 -5.87
C PHE A 64 9.52 5.40 -6.28
N VAL A 65 8.73 6.06 -5.44
CA VAL A 65 7.38 6.48 -5.81
C VAL A 65 7.41 7.47 -6.98
N SER A 66 6.30 7.61 -7.68
CA SER A 66 6.18 8.57 -8.79
C SER A 66 6.40 10.01 -8.32
N LYS A 67 6.98 10.84 -9.19
CA LYS A 67 7.28 12.25 -8.93
C LYS A 67 6.45 13.14 -9.85
N ASN A 68 6.02 14.30 -9.33
CA ASN A 68 5.41 15.39 -10.12
C ASN A 68 4.16 15.00 -10.93
N VAL A 69 3.38 14.03 -10.45
CA VAL A 69 2.13 13.63 -11.10
C VAL A 69 1.03 14.63 -10.73
N PRO A 70 0.39 15.29 -11.71
CA PRO A 70 -0.74 16.17 -11.44
C PRO A 70 -1.94 15.33 -10.96
N PHE A 71 -2.73 15.88 -10.03
CA PHE A 71 -3.84 15.14 -9.40
C PHE A 71 -4.88 14.61 -10.43
N SER A 72 -5.03 15.26 -11.56
CA SER A 72 -5.93 14.83 -12.64
C SER A 72 -5.47 13.57 -13.39
N LYS A 73 -4.21 13.17 -13.22
CA LYS A 73 -3.59 12.02 -13.90
C LYS A 73 -3.11 10.92 -12.95
N ILE A 74 -3.45 11.00 -11.66
CA ILE A 74 -3.03 9.99 -10.68
C ILE A 74 -3.65 8.63 -11.00
N LYS A 75 -2.84 7.59 -10.82
CA LYS A 75 -3.26 6.19 -10.88
C LYS A 75 -3.61 5.71 -9.49
N VAL A 76 -4.86 5.34 -9.28
CA VAL A 76 -5.40 4.97 -7.97
C VAL A 76 -5.85 3.52 -7.97
N SER A 77 -5.33 2.74 -7.03
CA SER A 77 -5.81 1.42 -6.66
C SER A 77 -6.46 1.48 -5.29
N GLY A 78 -7.64 0.91 -5.13
CA GLY A 78 -8.35 0.97 -3.86
C GLY A 78 -9.23 -0.24 -3.61
N ALA A 79 -9.36 -0.62 -2.33
CA ALA A 79 -10.23 -1.70 -1.90
C ALA A 79 -10.94 -1.38 -0.59
N PHE A 80 -12.22 -1.68 -0.55
CA PHE A 80 -13.05 -1.53 0.67
C PHE A 80 -13.22 -2.85 1.44
N HIS A 81 -12.86 -3.98 0.85
CA HIS A 81 -12.96 -5.33 1.46
C HIS A 81 -14.28 -5.61 2.19
N GLY A 82 -15.38 -5.00 1.73
CA GLY A 82 -16.70 -5.12 2.35
C GLY A 82 -16.91 -4.22 3.60
N ALA A 83 -15.91 -3.49 4.06
CA ALA A 83 -15.99 -2.66 5.27
C ALA A 83 -16.71 -1.31 5.06
N VAL A 84 -16.92 -0.89 3.82
CA VAL A 84 -17.63 0.35 3.46
C VAL A 84 -18.89 -0.03 2.69
N SER A 85 -20.07 0.20 3.29
CA SER A 85 -21.35 -0.13 2.66
C SER A 85 -21.58 0.68 1.38
N LEU A 86 -22.45 0.21 0.50
CA LEU A 86 -22.81 0.93 -0.73
C LEU A 86 -23.29 2.36 -0.42
N LYS A 87 -24.15 2.53 0.60
CA LYS A 87 -24.61 3.85 1.06
C LYS A 87 -23.47 4.79 1.47
N GLN A 88 -22.40 4.25 2.06
CA GLN A 88 -21.20 5.02 2.41
C GLN A 88 -20.38 5.33 1.16
N GLN A 89 -20.18 4.36 0.26
CA GLN A 89 -19.46 4.57 -1.00
C GLN A 89 -20.09 5.67 -1.85
N MET A 90 -21.42 5.77 -1.86
CA MET A 90 -22.14 6.85 -2.56
C MET A 90 -21.80 8.26 -2.03
N LYS A 91 -21.23 8.39 -0.84
CA LYS A 91 -20.76 9.68 -0.29
C LYS A 91 -19.40 10.13 -0.86
N ILE A 92 -18.70 9.24 -1.56
CA ILE A 92 -17.35 9.48 -2.10
C ILE A 92 -17.26 9.21 -3.63
N PRO A 93 -18.20 9.71 -4.46
CA PRO A 93 -18.24 9.39 -5.88
C PRO A 93 -16.96 9.80 -6.63
N LYS A 94 -16.27 10.86 -6.18
CA LYS A 94 -14.99 11.26 -6.76
C LYS A 94 -13.88 10.24 -6.52
N VAL A 95 -13.87 9.57 -5.36
CA VAL A 95 -12.92 8.48 -5.08
C VAL A 95 -13.22 7.29 -5.97
N LEU A 96 -14.49 6.87 -6.06
CA LEU A 96 -14.90 5.75 -6.91
C LEU A 96 -14.49 5.97 -8.38
N LYS A 97 -14.66 7.19 -8.89
CA LYS A 97 -14.23 7.55 -10.25
C LYS A 97 -12.70 7.45 -10.45
N LEU A 98 -11.92 7.67 -9.40
CA LEU A 98 -10.45 7.56 -9.43
C LEU A 98 -9.95 6.11 -9.36
N MET A 99 -10.75 5.16 -8.84
CA MET A 99 -10.40 3.75 -8.67
C MET A 99 -10.42 3.00 -10.00
N GLN A 100 -9.45 3.25 -10.86
CA GLN A 100 -9.39 2.67 -12.22
C GLN A 100 -8.39 1.51 -12.33
N PHE A 101 -7.53 1.33 -11.31
CA PHE A 101 -6.50 0.29 -11.32
C PHE A 101 -6.89 -0.86 -10.39
N PRO A 102 -6.64 -2.11 -10.79
CA PRO A 102 -6.96 -3.26 -9.96
C PRO A 102 -6.22 -3.22 -8.64
N THR A 103 -6.84 -3.77 -7.60
CA THR A 103 -6.18 -4.02 -6.32
C THR A 103 -5.65 -5.45 -6.28
N ALA A 104 -4.52 -5.63 -5.60
CA ALA A 104 -3.86 -6.92 -5.42
C ALA A 104 -3.07 -6.89 -4.09
N ASP A 105 -3.77 -6.66 -3.00
CA ASP A 105 -3.24 -6.66 -1.63
C ASP A 105 -1.84 -6.01 -1.53
N ALA A 106 -0.83 -6.64 -0.96
CA ALA A 106 0.54 -6.12 -0.85
C ALA A 106 1.19 -5.77 -2.19
N LEU A 107 0.82 -6.44 -3.30
CA LEU A 107 1.38 -6.12 -4.61
C LEU A 107 0.99 -4.71 -5.09
N SER A 108 -0.19 -4.21 -4.71
CA SER A 108 -0.59 -2.83 -5.00
C SER A 108 0.36 -1.82 -4.34
N TYR A 109 0.70 -2.02 -3.07
CA TYR A 109 1.68 -1.19 -2.35
C TYR A 109 3.09 -1.32 -2.95
N SER A 110 3.45 -2.51 -3.41
CA SER A 110 4.73 -2.75 -4.07
C SER A 110 4.83 -2.03 -5.43
N HIS A 111 3.78 -2.05 -6.23
CA HIS A 111 3.68 -1.28 -7.46
C HIS A 111 3.69 0.23 -7.21
N PHE A 112 3.10 0.67 -6.10
CA PHE A 112 3.20 2.05 -5.63
C PHE A 112 4.66 2.44 -5.36
N CYS A 113 5.42 1.60 -4.65
CA CYS A 113 6.84 1.85 -4.37
C CYS A 113 7.71 1.89 -5.63
N GLU A 114 7.28 1.24 -6.74
CA GLU A 114 7.93 1.34 -8.05
C GLU A 114 7.49 2.56 -8.89
N GLY A 115 6.58 3.39 -8.38
CA GLY A 115 6.02 4.54 -9.12
C GLY A 115 5.03 4.16 -10.23
N LYS A 116 4.55 2.91 -10.25
CA LYS A 116 3.55 2.42 -11.23
C LYS A 116 2.12 2.84 -10.85
N ILE A 117 1.86 3.02 -9.57
CA ILE A 117 0.61 3.50 -8.96
C ILE A 117 0.97 4.72 -8.09
N ASP A 118 0.10 5.72 -8.01
CA ASP A 118 0.36 6.96 -7.30
C ASP A 118 -0.35 7.03 -5.95
N VAL A 119 -1.43 6.28 -5.79
CA VAL A 119 -2.22 6.18 -4.56
C VAL A 119 -2.71 4.75 -4.39
N VAL A 120 -2.54 4.21 -3.19
CA VAL A 120 -3.23 2.99 -2.75
C VAL A 120 -4.00 3.28 -1.48
N PHE A 121 -5.25 2.83 -1.40
CA PHE A 121 -5.99 2.85 -0.15
C PHE A 121 -6.73 1.52 0.04
N GLN A 122 -6.71 1.01 1.27
CA GLN A 122 -7.37 -0.24 1.63
C GLN A 122 -7.97 -0.14 3.03
N THR A 123 -9.09 -0.81 3.23
CA THR A 123 -9.71 -0.96 4.55
C THR A 123 -9.23 -2.21 5.25
N THR A 124 -9.43 -2.25 6.58
CA THR A 124 -9.29 -3.46 7.42
C THR A 124 -7.91 -4.11 7.42
N ASN A 125 -6.85 -3.37 7.08
CA ASN A 125 -5.49 -3.88 7.22
C ASN A 125 -5.20 -4.25 8.68
N LYS A 126 -4.52 -5.36 8.86
CA LYS A 126 -3.96 -5.79 10.14
C LYS A 126 -2.52 -5.31 10.27
N ILE A 127 -1.98 -5.38 11.48
CA ILE A 127 -0.59 -4.95 11.71
C ILE A 127 0.42 -5.78 10.89
N TRP A 128 0.14 -7.05 10.66
CA TRP A 128 0.99 -7.93 9.84
C TRP A 128 0.90 -7.66 8.34
N ASP A 129 -0.18 -7.00 7.85
CA ASP A 129 -0.32 -6.58 6.45
C ASP A 129 0.50 -5.31 6.18
N ILE A 130 0.49 -4.35 7.12
CA ILE A 130 1.05 -3.02 6.87
C ILE A 130 2.46 -2.79 7.43
N HIS A 131 2.83 -3.38 8.58
CA HIS A 131 4.15 -3.21 9.16
C HIS A 131 5.29 -3.59 8.20
N PRO A 132 5.20 -4.70 7.44
CA PRO A 132 6.23 -5.02 6.44
C PRO A 132 6.33 -4.01 5.32
N LEU A 133 5.23 -3.34 4.97
CA LEU A 133 5.16 -2.41 3.85
C LEU A 133 5.57 -0.99 4.24
N MET A 134 5.30 -0.55 5.48
CA MET A 134 5.59 0.82 5.92
C MET A 134 7.04 1.26 5.69
N PRO A 135 8.08 0.49 6.11
CA PRO A 135 9.46 0.92 5.89
C PRO A 135 9.83 0.93 4.40
N ILE A 136 9.30 0.01 3.59
CA ILE A 136 9.51 -0.01 2.13
C ILE A 136 8.89 1.24 1.50
N ILE A 137 7.65 1.59 1.87
CA ILE A 137 6.92 2.76 1.37
C ILE A 137 7.66 4.06 1.73
N LYS A 138 8.01 4.22 3.02
CA LYS A 138 8.71 5.41 3.51
C LYS A 138 10.07 5.59 2.83
N ALA A 139 10.85 4.52 2.70
CA ALA A 139 12.16 4.53 2.06
C ALA A 139 12.09 4.73 0.54
N ALA A 140 10.97 4.39 -0.11
CA ALA A 140 10.71 4.74 -1.51
C ALA A 140 10.26 6.20 -1.69
N GLY A 141 10.01 6.94 -0.60
CA GLY A 141 9.60 8.35 -0.61
C GLY A 141 8.08 8.56 -0.55
N GLY A 142 7.30 7.52 -0.24
CA GLY A 142 5.85 7.59 -0.09
C GLY A 142 5.40 8.10 1.27
N VAL A 143 4.18 8.62 1.32
CA VAL A 143 3.47 9.00 2.55
C VAL A 143 2.49 7.90 2.90
N VAL A 144 2.45 7.47 4.16
CA VAL A 144 1.54 6.44 4.67
C VAL A 144 0.90 6.89 5.99
N THR A 145 -0.44 6.86 6.03
CA THR A 145 -1.25 7.13 7.23
C THR A 145 -2.52 6.28 7.23
N THR A 146 -3.28 6.36 8.31
CA THR A 146 -4.69 5.95 8.29
C THR A 146 -5.56 6.99 7.53
N TRP A 147 -6.82 6.65 7.20
CA TRP A 147 -7.74 7.58 6.51
C TRP A 147 -8.13 8.81 7.35
N ASP A 148 -7.95 8.76 8.65
CA ASP A 148 -8.12 9.89 9.58
C ASP A 148 -6.80 10.60 9.93
N ASN A 149 -5.77 10.38 9.10
CA ASN A 149 -4.46 11.02 9.17
C ASN A 149 -3.66 10.75 10.45
N ARG A 150 -3.84 9.57 11.06
CA ARG A 150 -3.02 9.09 12.17
C ARG A 150 -1.88 8.20 11.65
N ASP A 151 -0.89 7.92 12.50
CA ASP A 151 0.16 6.95 12.16
C ASP A 151 -0.46 5.58 11.84
N ALA A 152 0.05 4.94 10.81
CA ALA A 152 -0.40 3.65 10.33
C ALA A 152 0.06 2.45 11.18
N VAL A 153 0.84 2.69 12.23
CA VAL A 153 1.41 1.63 13.09
C VAL A 153 0.35 0.74 13.75
N ASN A 154 -0.85 1.26 13.98
CA ASN A 154 -1.96 0.50 14.53
C ASN A 154 -2.86 -0.14 13.44
N ALA A 155 -2.43 -0.07 12.19
CA ALA A 155 -3.18 -0.60 11.03
C ALA A 155 -4.58 0.04 10.83
N GLY A 156 -5.54 -0.71 10.28
CA GLY A 156 -6.89 -0.22 10.00
C GLY A 156 -7.09 0.21 8.54
N ASN A 157 -7.74 1.35 8.34
CA ASN A 157 -7.96 1.88 6.99
C ASN A 157 -6.75 2.71 6.56
N ILE A 158 -5.98 2.21 5.61
CA ILE A 158 -4.68 2.74 5.21
C ILE A 158 -4.80 3.52 3.90
N LEU A 159 -4.09 4.64 3.85
CA LEU A 159 -3.85 5.43 2.64
C LEU A 159 -2.35 5.62 2.44
N VAL A 160 -1.86 5.32 1.24
CA VAL A 160 -0.52 5.70 0.79
C VAL A 160 -0.61 6.59 -0.43
N SER A 161 0.29 7.55 -0.54
CA SER A 161 0.32 8.52 -1.64
C SER A 161 1.75 8.93 -1.99
N ALA A 162 2.00 9.18 -3.26
CA ALA A 162 3.33 9.50 -3.78
C ALA A 162 3.93 10.80 -3.23
N ASN A 163 3.09 11.72 -2.73
CA ASN A 163 3.54 12.95 -2.08
C ASN A 163 2.45 13.53 -1.17
N GLN A 164 2.84 14.48 -0.32
CA GLN A 164 1.94 15.09 0.68
C GLN A 164 0.76 15.86 0.06
N LEU A 165 0.94 16.48 -1.11
CA LEU A 165 -0.13 17.21 -1.78
C LEU A 165 -1.26 16.28 -2.23
N ILE A 166 -0.91 15.16 -2.87
CA ILE A 166 -1.85 14.11 -3.28
C ILE A 166 -2.50 13.51 -2.03
N HIS A 167 -1.71 13.21 -1.00
CA HIS A 167 -2.18 12.62 0.26
C HIS A 167 -3.27 13.48 0.91
N ASN A 168 -3.02 14.77 1.10
CA ASN A 168 -3.97 15.70 1.70
C ASN A 168 -5.28 15.81 0.90
N LYS A 169 -5.19 15.76 -0.43
CA LYS A 169 -6.40 15.75 -1.29
C LYS A 169 -7.19 14.45 -1.14
N MET A 170 -6.51 13.30 -1.09
CA MET A 170 -7.18 12.00 -0.91
C MET A 170 -7.81 11.88 0.48
N LEU A 171 -7.16 12.33 1.55
CA LEU A 171 -7.75 12.38 2.90
C LEU A 171 -9.05 13.19 2.91
N LYS A 172 -9.09 14.36 2.26
CA LYS A 172 -10.32 15.16 2.13
C LYS A 172 -11.44 14.41 1.40
N LEU A 173 -11.09 13.67 0.35
CA LEU A 173 -12.07 12.89 -0.42
C LEU A 173 -12.59 11.66 0.35
N LEU A 174 -11.75 11.02 1.17
CA LEU A 174 -12.11 9.85 1.98
C LEU A 174 -12.82 10.22 3.28
N LYS A 175 -12.72 11.47 3.75
CA LYS A 175 -13.28 11.94 5.02
C LYS A 175 -14.73 11.52 5.29
N PRO A 176 -15.67 11.51 4.32
CA PRO A 176 -17.06 11.09 4.56
C PRO A 176 -17.24 9.64 5.01
N VAL A 177 -16.20 8.80 4.87
CA VAL A 177 -16.23 7.36 5.19
C VAL A 177 -15.06 6.93 6.08
N SER A 178 -14.28 7.87 6.62
CA SER A 178 -13.09 7.58 7.44
C SER A 178 -13.39 7.23 8.91
N LYS A 179 -14.66 7.28 9.32
CA LYS A 179 -15.10 6.96 10.69
C LYS A 179 -15.51 5.50 10.80
#